data_dada31a57cd2b01e928d55e93621b17e
#
_entry.id   dada31a57cd2b01e928d55e93621b17e
#
_cell.length_a   1.000
_cell.length_b   1.000
_cell.length_c   1.000
_cell.angle_alpha   90.00
_cell.angle_beta   90.00
_cell.angle_gamma   90.00
#
_symmetry.space_group_name_H-M   'P 1'
#
loop_
_entity.id
_entity.type
_entity.pdbx_description
1 polymer ?
#
loop_
_entity_poly.entity_id
_entity_poly.type
_entity_poly.pdbx_seq_one_letter_code
_entity_poly.pdbx_strand_id
1 'polypeptide(L)'
;MTLVNLVREMSNGERNTLIPSQIAEYVKWGNFDTISKILKSGHFTVTYITGLSGNGKTTMVEQVCATLKRECIRVNITAETDEDDLLGGMRLIDGNTQFVYGPVIEAMRRGSVLLLDEVDLGSDKLMCLQPVLEGKGIYLKKINEFVQPAKGFAVVATANTKGRGGDHSDRFVGTKILNEAFLDRYNFTIEQEYPPRATEERIVKKYMESMNVQDEGFADKLVRWADIIRKSFYEGAVDDVISTRRLIDIVKGYSIFGNKEVAIKLALARFDVSVAEGFYTLYSKLDDNMVQDGPAQNQN
;
A
#
# COMPACT_ATOMS: atom_id res chain seq x y z
N MET A 1 -2.74 11.55 12.33
CA MET A 1 -1.85 12.68 12.66
C MET A 1 -1.65 13.46 11.38
N THR A 2 -2.07 14.71 11.30
CA THR A 2 -1.92 15.51 10.08
C THR A 2 -0.47 16.03 9.99
N LEU A 3 0.04 16.25 8.76
CA LEU A 3 1.38 16.82 8.51
C LEU A 3 1.62 18.13 9.32
N VAL A 4 0.56 18.91 9.53
CA VAL A 4 0.60 20.16 10.33
C VAL A 4 0.93 19.90 11.81
N ASN A 5 0.44 18.81 12.39
CA ASN A 5 0.79 18.45 13.77
C ASN A 5 2.22 17.94 13.87
N LEU A 6 2.70 17.21 12.86
CA LEU A 6 4.09 16.78 12.77
C LEU A 6 5.06 17.96 12.73
N VAL A 7 4.73 18.98 11.94
CA VAL A 7 5.54 20.21 11.82
C VAL A 7 5.54 21.03 13.11
N ARG A 8 4.42 21.10 13.83
CA ARG A 8 4.35 21.77 15.15
C ARG A 8 5.20 21.07 16.23
N GLU A 9 5.20 19.75 16.24
CA GLU A 9 6.01 18.97 17.18
C GLU A 9 7.51 19.07 16.85
N MET A 10 7.88 19.15 15.57
CA MET A 10 9.27 19.36 15.14
C MET A 10 9.83 20.74 15.55
N SER A 11 9.00 21.77 15.69
CA SER A 11 9.42 23.10 16.15
C SER A 11 9.76 23.15 17.64
N ASN A 12 9.31 22.17 18.43
CA ASN A 12 9.52 22.11 19.88
C ASN A 12 10.78 21.30 20.30
N GLY A 13 11.65 20.95 19.35
CA GLY A 13 12.95 20.32 19.66
C GLY A 13 12.93 18.83 19.99
N GLU A 14 11.77 18.19 20.11
CA GLU A 14 11.65 16.74 20.23
C GLU A 14 11.55 16.11 18.82
N ARG A 15 12.58 15.40 18.41
CA ARG A 15 12.55 14.61 17.18
C ARG A 15 11.66 13.39 17.41
N ASN A 16 10.37 13.49 17.11
CA ASN A 16 9.53 12.30 17.04
C ASN A 16 10.08 11.35 15.99
N THR A 17 10.26 10.10 16.38
CA THR A 17 10.70 9.06 15.45
C THR A 17 9.56 8.71 14.49
N LEU A 18 9.87 8.63 13.21
CA LEU A 18 8.94 8.23 12.14
C LEU A 18 9.11 6.74 11.77
N ILE A 19 9.54 5.92 12.72
CA ILE A 19 9.62 4.47 12.54
C ILE A 19 8.19 3.91 12.54
N PRO A 20 7.78 3.18 11.49
CA PRO A 20 6.46 2.58 11.45
C PRO A 20 6.25 1.58 12.58
N SER A 21 5.01 1.47 13.07
CA SER A 21 4.64 0.47 14.07
C SER A 21 4.71 -0.94 13.48
N GLN A 22 5.15 -1.90 14.26
CA GLN A 22 5.06 -3.31 13.89
C GLN A 22 3.62 -3.80 13.99
N ILE A 23 3.16 -4.48 12.95
CA ILE A 23 1.86 -5.14 12.91
C ILE A 23 2.05 -6.56 13.44
N ALA A 24 1.37 -6.91 14.54
CA ALA A 24 1.51 -8.20 15.20
C ALA A 24 1.11 -9.38 14.29
N GLU A 25 0.07 -9.18 13.48
CA GLU A 25 -0.45 -10.16 12.53
C GLU A 25 0.39 -10.28 11.27
N TYR A 26 1.36 -9.39 11.06
CA TYR A 26 2.15 -9.39 9.83
C TYR A 26 2.94 -10.69 9.68
N VAL A 27 2.89 -11.26 8.50
CA VAL A 27 3.67 -12.43 8.09
C VAL A 27 4.67 -12.00 7.02
N LYS A 28 5.96 -12.24 7.24
CA LYS A 28 6.99 -12.00 6.24
C LYS A 28 6.86 -12.98 5.09
N TRP A 29 6.86 -12.48 3.87
CA TRP A 29 6.79 -13.29 2.66
C TRP A 29 7.25 -12.50 1.43
N GLY A 30 7.37 -13.16 0.29
CA GLY A 30 7.70 -12.56 -0.99
C GLY A 30 9.03 -11.80 -0.94
N ASN A 31 8.98 -10.54 -1.34
CA ASN A 31 10.16 -9.70 -1.46
C ASN A 31 10.62 -9.02 -0.17
N PHE A 32 10.06 -9.40 1.01
CA PHE A 32 10.42 -8.80 2.30
C PHE A 32 11.93 -8.83 2.57
N ASP A 33 12.56 -9.98 2.37
CA ASP A 33 14.01 -10.13 2.63
C ASP A 33 14.85 -9.39 1.58
N THR A 34 14.39 -9.31 0.34
CA THR A 34 15.05 -8.55 -0.73
C THR A 34 15.06 -7.06 -0.39
N ILE A 35 13.90 -6.48 -0.03
CA ILE A 35 13.79 -5.08 0.38
C ILE A 35 14.60 -4.84 1.67
N SER A 36 14.56 -5.76 2.64
CA SER A 36 15.39 -5.67 3.84
C SER A 36 16.88 -5.58 3.54
N LYS A 37 17.37 -6.41 2.61
CA LYS A 37 18.79 -6.39 2.20
C LYS A 37 19.14 -5.07 1.51
N ILE A 38 18.29 -4.59 0.60
CA ILE A 38 18.47 -3.31 -0.09
C ILE A 38 18.58 -2.18 0.92
N LEU A 39 17.59 -2.03 1.80
CA LEU A 39 17.55 -0.93 2.77
C LEU A 39 18.65 -1.04 3.84
N LYS A 40 19.08 -2.26 4.19
CA LYS A 40 20.17 -2.50 5.15
C LYS A 40 21.55 -2.22 4.56
N SER A 41 21.69 -2.23 3.24
CA SER A 41 23.00 -2.09 2.57
C SER A 41 23.70 -0.75 2.86
N GLY A 42 22.94 0.28 3.18
CA GLY A 42 23.43 1.65 3.40
C GLY A 42 23.79 2.39 2.12
N HIS A 43 23.68 1.74 0.96
CA HIS A 43 23.83 2.42 -0.34
C HIS A 43 22.57 3.23 -0.64
N PHE A 44 22.73 4.36 -1.31
CA PHE A 44 21.59 5.04 -1.91
C PHE A 44 20.97 4.15 -2.98
N THR A 45 19.68 3.90 -2.88
CA THR A 45 18.94 3.05 -3.80
C THR A 45 17.55 3.61 -4.06
N VAL A 46 17.07 3.42 -5.28
CA VAL A 46 15.71 3.75 -5.69
C VAL A 46 15.05 2.48 -6.18
N THR A 47 14.01 2.03 -5.50
CA THR A 47 13.34 0.75 -5.77
C THR A 47 11.90 0.98 -6.20
N TYR A 48 11.49 0.38 -7.31
CA TYR A 48 10.13 0.37 -7.83
C TYR A 48 9.47 -0.97 -7.52
N ILE A 49 8.33 -0.97 -6.81
CA ILE A 49 7.59 -2.18 -6.47
C ILE A 49 6.24 -2.13 -7.16
N THR A 50 6.03 -3.03 -8.10
CA THR A 50 4.78 -3.15 -8.86
C THR A 50 3.99 -4.38 -8.46
N GLY A 51 2.70 -4.41 -8.79
CA GLY A 51 1.80 -5.55 -8.58
C GLY A 51 0.37 -5.12 -8.26
N LEU A 52 -0.56 -6.04 -8.31
CA LEU A 52 -1.99 -5.76 -8.12
C LEU A 52 -2.31 -5.12 -6.77
N SER A 53 -3.41 -4.36 -6.72
CA SER A 53 -3.86 -3.68 -5.50
C SER A 53 -4.19 -4.68 -4.38
N GLY A 54 -3.91 -4.29 -3.13
CA GLY A 54 -4.24 -5.07 -1.94
C GLY A 54 -3.40 -6.34 -1.72
N ASN A 55 -2.25 -6.47 -2.39
CA ASN A 55 -1.28 -7.55 -2.20
C ASN A 55 -0.20 -7.24 -1.16
N GLY A 56 -0.26 -6.09 -0.47
CA GLY A 56 0.61 -5.76 0.65
C GLY A 56 1.92 -5.06 0.32
N LYS A 57 2.11 -4.48 -0.88
CA LYS A 57 3.34 -3.74 -1.28
C LYS A 57 3.76 -2.69 -0.26
N THR A 58 2.88 -1.74 0.01
CA THR A 58 3.10 -0.61 0.92
C THR A 58 3.36 -1.10 2.35
N THR A 59 2.51 -2.00 2.84
CA THR A 59 2.67 -2.61 4.17
C THR A 59 3.99 -3.36 4.31
N MET A 60 4.45 -4.05 3.27
CA MET A 60 5.75 -4.73 3.27
C MET A 60 6.89 -3.75 3.52
N VAL A 61 6.93 -2.61 2.82
CA VAL A 61 7.97 -1.59 3.00
C VAL A 61 7.94 -1.02 4.41
N GLU A 62 6.76 -0.65 4.91
CA GLU A 62 6.59 -0.15 6.27
C GLU A 62 7.06 -1.18 7.31
N GLN A 63 6.72 -2.46 7.15
CA GLN A 63 7.13 -3.53 8.07
C GLN A 63 8.62 -3.89 7.98
N VAL A 64 9.24 -3.72 6.81
CA VAL A 64 10.70 -3.77 6.67
C VAL A 64 11.33 -2.62 7.47
N CYS A 65 10.85 -1.39 7.30
CA CYS A 65 11.35 -0.22 8.04
C CYS A 65 11.18 -0.39 9.54
N ALA A 66 10.02 -0.88 10.01
CA ALA A 66 9.75 -1.21 11.40
C ALA A 66 10.75 -2.25 11.95
N THR A 67 11.00 -3.32 11.20
CA THR A 67 11.94 -4.38 11.58
C THR A 67 13.39 -3.88 11.66
N LEU A 68 13.78 -3.00 10.73
CA LEU A 68 15.12 -2.40 10.68
C LEU A 68 15.27 -1.19 11.61
N LYS A 69 14.20 -0.76 12.29
CA LYS A 69 14.13 0.45 13.10
C LYS A 69 14.55 1.70 12.30
N ARG A 70 14.11 1.77 11.04
CA ARG A 70 14.36 2.89 10.14
C ARG A 70 13.14 3.76 10.02
N GLU A 71 13.36 5.07 10.03
CA GLU A 71 12.29 6.02 9.75
C GLU A 71 11.82 5.87 8.30
N CYS A 72 10.50 5.98 8.11
CA CYS A 72 9.85 5.89 6.80
C CYS A 72 8.84 7.04 6.68
N ILE A 73 9.03 7.87 5.67
CA ILE A 73 8.09 8.93 5.33
C ILE A 73 7.32 8.50 4.09
N ARG A 74 6.03 8.21 4.28
CA ARG A 74 5.13 7.82 3.20
C ARG A 74 4.41 9.02 2.64
N VAL A 75 4.37 9.11 1.32
CA VAL A 75 3.65 10.11 0.54
C VAL A 75 2.74 9.39 -0.44
N ASN A 76 1.44 9.57 -0.30
CA ASN A 76 0.48 9.12 -1.30
C ASN A 76 0.52 10.05 -2.49
N ILE A 77 0.81 9.50 -3.66
CA ILE A 77 0.83 10.25 -4.91
C ILE A 77 -0.56 10.23 -5.53
N THR A 78 -0.98 11.37 -6.04
CA THR A 78 -2.22 11.55 -6.78
C THR A 78 -1.95 12.34 -8.06
N ALA A 79 -2.94 12.45 -8.93
CA ALA A 79 -2.84 13.25 -10.15
C ALA A 79 -2.55 14.74 -9.88
N GLU A 80 -2.96 15.24 -8.71
CA GLU A 80 -2.81 16.64 -8.30
C GLU A 80 -1.50 16.92 -7.55
N THR A 81 -0.82 15.87 -7.06
CA THR A 81 0.44 16.01 -6.31
C THR A 81 1.45 16.84 -7.10
N ASP A 82 1.99 17.88 -6.47
CA ASP A 82 2.90 18.82 -7.12
C ASP A 82 4.19 19.09 -6.33
N GLU A 83 5.01 20.02 -6.83
CA GLU A 83 6.30 20.38 -6.22
C GLU A 83 6.12 20.91 -4.80
N ASP A 84 5.08 21.73 -4.55
CA ASP A 84 4.83 22.32 -3.23
C ASP A 84 4.41 21.25 -2.20
N ASP A 85 3.69 20.21 -2.63
CA ASP A 85 3.32 19.10 -1.79
C ASP A 85 4.53 18.22 -1.44
N LEU A 86 5.44 18.06 -2.38
CA LEU A 86 6.58 17.16 -2.26
C LEU A 86 7.80 17.82 -1.61
N LEU A 87 8.19 18.98 -2.10
CA LEU A 87 9.41 19.67 -1.68
C LEU A 87 9.14 20.71 -0.58
N GLY A 88 7.93 21.28 -0.57
CA GLY A 88 7.51 22.29 0.36
C GLY A 88 7.20 23.63 -0.29
N GLY A 89 6.48 24.45 0.47
CA GLY A 89 5.97 25.72 -0.02
C GLY A 89 5.81 26.77 1.07
N MET A 90 5.49 27.97 0.66
CA MET A 90 5.16 29.06 1.56
C MET A 90 3.80 28.82 2.20
N ARG A 91 3.74 28.96 3.54
CA ARG A 91 2.50 28.80 4.33
C ARG A 91 2.36 30.02 5.27
N LEU A 92 1.13 30.42 5.53
CA LEU A 92 0.83 31.44 6.53
C LEU A 92 0.72 30.75 7.90
N ILE A 93 1.65 31.06 8.80
CA ILE A 93 1.71 30.49 10.16
C ILE A 93 1.79 31.67 11.14
N ASP A 94 0.81 31.75 12.04
CA ASP A 94 0.73 32.81 13.06
C ASP A 94 0.89 34.24 12.50
N GLY A 95 0.27 34.50 11.34
CA GLY A 95 0.30 35.77 10.64
C GLY A 95 1.57 36.07 9.82
N ASN A 96 2.56 35.15 9.81
CA ASN A 96 3.80 35.27 9.06
C ASN A 96 3.89 34.25 7.94
N THR A 97 4.40 34.67 6.79
CA THR A 97 4.70 33.74 5.69
C THR A 97 6.01 33.01 5.98
N GLN A 98 5.95 31.71 6.10
CA GLN A 98 7.09 30.83 6.35
C GLN A 98 7.16 29.73 5.32
N PHE A 99 8.36 29.27 4.96
CA PHE A 99 8.55 28.09 4.14
C PHE A 99 8.45 26.85 5.01
N VAL A 100 7.59 25.93 4.61
CA VAL A 100 7.45 24.62 5.28
C VAL A 100 7.99 23.56 4.36
N TYR A 101 8.97 22.78 4.84
CA TYR A 101 9.52 21.67 4.08
C TYR A 101 8.48 20.59 3.82
N GLY A 102 8.50 20.07 2.61
CA GLY A 102 7.67 18.93 2.23
C GLY A 102 8.29 17.59 2.66
N PRO A 103 7.53 16.51 2.55
CA PRO A 103 7.94 15.18 3.02
C PRO A 103 9.21 14.65 2.35
N VAL A 104 9.46 15.01 1.09
CA VAL A 104 10.68 14.60 0.36
C VAL A 104 11.91 15.25 1.01
N ILE A 105 11.85 16.56 1.26
CA ILE A 105 12.95 17.28 1.89
C ILE A 105 13.19 16.79 3.32
N GLU A 106 12.13 16.53 4.07
CA GLU A 106 12.24 15.94 5.41
C GLU A 106 12.90 14.55 5.37
N ALA A 107 12.52 13.70 4.41
CA ALA A 107 13.14 12.39 4.23
C ALA A 107 14.63 12.50 3.90
N MET A 108 15.00 13.41 3.00
CA MET A 108 16.40 13.68 2.64
C MET A 108 17.21 14.14 3.84
N ARG A 109 16.71 15.12 4.60
CA ARG A 109 17.42 15.70 5.76
C ARG A 109 17.58 14.69 6.92
N ARG A 110 16.63 13.80 7.09
CA ARG A 110 16.65 12.76 8.15
C ARG A 110 17.44 11.52 7.75
N GLY A 111 17.73 11.32 6.47
CA GLY A 111 18.31 10.04 5.98
C GLY A 111 17.34 8.87 6.09
N SER A 112 16.04 9.16 6.06
CA SER A 112 14.97 8.16 6.18
C SER A 112 14.67 7.47 4.84
N VAL A 113 13.79 6.49 4.87
CA VAL A 113 13.20 5.90 3.66
C VAL A 113 12.04 6.79 3.21
N LEU A 114 12.11 7.30 1.98
CA LEU A 114 11.00 7.97 1.32
C LEU A 114 10.16 6.90 0.59
N LEU A 115 8.90 6.73 0.98
CA LEU A 115 7.97 5.82 0.35
C LEU A 115 6.95 6.61 -0.49
N LEU A 116 7.13 6.60 -1.80
CA LEU A 116 6.19 7.17 -2.77
C LEU A 116 5.14 6.12 -3.10
N ASP A 117 3.95 6.25 -2.54
CA ASP A 117 2.89 5.26 -2.70
C ASP A 117 1.96 5.63 -3.86
N GLU A 118 1.66 4.62 -4.71
CA GLU A 118 0.82 4.76 -5.91
C GLU A 118 1.38 5.76 -6.93
N VAL A 119 2.71 5.69 -7.18
CA VAL A 119 3.41 6.66 -8.03
C VAL A 119 2.89 6.71 -9.48
N ASP A 120 2.26 5.65 -9.95
CA ASP A 120 1.63 5.55 -11.28
C ASP A 120 0.32 6.34 -11.42
N LEU A 121 -0.21 6.91 -10.34
CA LEU A 121 -1.29 7.90 -10.38
C LEU A 121 -0.79 9.33 -10.63
N GLY A 122 0.51 9.55 -10.47
CA GLY A 122 1.13 10.86 -10.58
C GLY A 122 1.12 11.45 -12.00
N SER A 123 1.43 12.72 -12.09
CA SER A 123 1.56 13.45 -13.35
C SER A 123 3.03 13.84 -13.62
N ASP A 124 3.28 14.52 -14.75
CA ASP A 124 4.60 15.05 -15.10
C ASP A 124 5.17 16.01 -14.04
N LYS A 125 4.34 16.50 -13.11
CA LYS A 125 4.78 17.28 -11.94
C LYS A 125 5.78 16.52 -11.07
N LEU A 126 5.77 15.17 -11.07
CA LEU A 126 6.74 14.33 -10.37
C LEU A 126 8.18 14.47 -10.91
N MET A 127 8.37 15.10 -12.07
CA MET A 127 9.70 15.32 -12.64
C MET A 127 10.57 16.24 -11.76
N CYS A 128 9.99 17.01 -10.83
CA CYS A 128 10.74 17.74 -9.81
C CYS A 128 11.60 16.82 -8.92
N LEU A 129 11.26 15.53 -8.84
CA LEU A 129 12.00 14.51 -8.07
C LEU A 129 13.23 13.95 -8.77
N GLN A 130 13.50 14.30 -10.04
CA GLN A 130 14.63 13.72 -10.78
C GLN A 130 15.97 13.78 -10.02
N PRO A 131 16.39 14.93 -9.47
CA PRO A 131 17.65 14.99 -8.72
C PRO A 131 17.64 14.10 -7.46
N VAL A 132 16.49 13.99 -6.82
CA VAL A 132 16.28 13.15 -5.62
C VAL A 132 16.42 11.67 -5.96
N LEU A 133 15.85 11.22 -7.08
CA LEU A 133 15.97 9.84 -7.57
C LEU A 133 17.39 9.50 -8.05
N GLU A 134 18.21 10.49 -8.36
CA GLU A 134 19.63 10.31 -8.67
C GLU A 134 20.52 10.36 -7.41
N GLY A 135 19.94 10.52 -6.21
CA GLY A 135 20.71 10.66 -4.96
C GLY A 135 21.45 11.98 -4.84
N LYS A 136 21.08 12.95 -5.66
CA LYS A 136 21.68 14.30 -5.67
C LYS A 136 20.92 15.23 -4.75
N GLY A 137 21.60 16.34 -4.38
CA GLY A 137 20.94 17.43 -3.69
C GLY A 137 19.96 18.17 -4.59
N ILE A 138 19.01 18.85 -3.97
CA ILE A 138 18.02 19.68 -4.64
C ILE A 138 18.08 21.11 -4.16
N TYR A 139 17.90 22.05 -5.08
CA TYR A 139 17.90 23.48 -4.80
C TYR A 139 16.47 24.01 -4.64
N LEU A 140 16.14 24.46 -3.44
CA LEU A 140 14.84 25.04 -3.10
C LEU A 140 14.83 26.52 -3.48
N LYS A 141 14.37 26.83 -4.70
CA LYS A 141 14.41 28.18 -5.29
C LYS A 141 13.71 29.23 -4.44
N LYS A 142 12.62 28.87 -3.74
CA LYS A 142 11.79 29.81 -2.94
C LYS A 142 12.52 30.39 -1.72
N ILE A 143 13.52 29.68 -1.20
CA ILE A 143 14.29 30.07 0.00
C ILE A 143 15.80 30.10 -0.23
N ASN A 144 16.24 29.88 -1.47
CA ASN A 144 17.64 29.90 -1.84
C ASN A 144 18.50 28.93 -1.02
N GLU A 145 17.97 27.70 -0.77
CA GLU A 145 18.64 26.66 0.02
C GLU A 145 18.94 25.45 -0.83
N PHE A 146 20.12 24.85 -0.65
CA PHE A 146 20.51 23.60 -1.27
C PHE A 146 20.48 22.48 -0.24
N VAL A 147 19.63 21.48 -0.44
CA VAL A 147 19.46 20.35 0.47
C VAL A 147 20.14 19.11 -0.10
N GLN A 148 21.09 18.56 0.65
CA GLN A 148 21.76 17.29 0.34
C GLN A 148 21.08 16.14 1.08
N PRO A 149 20.97 14.94 0.46
CA PRO A 149 20.47 13.78 1.17
C PRO A 149 21.46 13.35 2.26
N ALA A 150 20.95 13.15 3.47
CA ALA A 150 21.72 12.63 4.58
C ALA A 150 22.01 11.11 4.38
N LYS A 151 23.05 10.62 5.06
CA LYS A 151 23.44 9.21 5.01
C LYS A 151 22.25 8.31 5.40
N GLY A 152 22.00 7.29 4.62
CA GLY A 152 20.91 6.35 4.83
C GLY A 152 19.64 6.68 4.04
N PHE A 153 19.54 7.85 3.40
CA PHE A 153 18.41 8.17 2.53
C PHE A 153 18.26 7.12 1.42
N ALA A 154 17.04 6.67 1.21
CA ALA A 154 16.66 5.74 0.14
C ALA A 154 15.23 6.01 -0.30
N VAL A 155 14.91 5.70 -1.55
CA VAL A 155 13.58 5.88 -2.11
C VAL A 155 12.99 4.53 -2.47
N VAL A 156 11.73 4.31 -2.09
CA VAL A 156 10.92 3.17 -2.52
C VAL A 156 9.63 3.72 -3.10
N ALA A 157 9.27 3.30 -4.30
CA ALA A 157 8.00 3.64 -4.90
C ALA A 157 7.14 2.38 -5.06
N THR A 158 5.84 2.50 -4.82
CA THR A 158 4.86 1.44 -5.12
C THR A 158 3.95 1.88 -6.27
N ALA A 159 3.52 0.92 -7.07
CA ALA A 159 2.61 1.14 -8.18
C ALA A 159 1.74 -0.11 -8.44
N ASN A 160 0.62 0.08 -9.10
CA ASN A 160 -0.22 -1.03 -9.54
C ASN A 160 0.17 -1.51 -10.95
N THR A 161 0.90 -0.68 -11.71
CA THR A 161 1.37 -0.96 -13.05
C THR A 161 2.90 -0.89 -13.14
N LYS A 162 3.45 -1.35 -14.27
CA LYS A 162 4.90 -1.21 -14.55
C LYS A 162 5.25 0.18 -15.11
N GLY A 163 4.39 1.19 -14.92
CA GLY A 163 4.58 2.54 -15.43
C GLY A 163 4.20 2.73 -16.90
N ARG A 164 3.68 1.69 -17.55
CA ARG A 164 3.26 1.70 -18.96
C ARG A 164 1.77 2.06 -19.16
N GLY A 165 1.10 2.51 -18.10
CA GLY A 165 -0.35 2.68 -18.08
C GLY A 165 -1.08 1.34 -17.95
N GLY A 166 -2.40 1.39 -17.83
CA GLY A 166 -3.22 0.17 -17.91
C GLY A 166 -3.15 -0.38 -19.35
N ASP A 167 -2.91 -1.69 -19.51
CA ASP A 167 -3.20 -2.37 -20.74
C ASP A 167 -4.68 -2.09 -21.11
N HIS A 168 -5.06 -2.15 -22.39
CA HIS A 168 -6.35 -1.79 -23.00
C HIS A 168 -7.63 -2.28 -22.27
N SER A 169 -7.51 -2.74 -21.05
CA SER A 169 -8.61 -3.05 -20.14
C SER A 169 -8.80 -1.86 -19.18
N ASP A 170 -10.04 -1.44 -18.95
CA ASP A 170 -10.46 -0.38 -18.02
C ASP A 170 -10.07 -0.68 -16.52
N ARG A 171 -9.21 -1.65 -16.31
CA ARG A 171 -8.84 -2.23 -14.98
C ARG A 171 -8.03 -1.29 -14.10
N PHE A 172 -7.27 -0.38 -14.71
CA PHE A 172 -6.41 0.57 -14.00
C PHE A 172 -6.77 2.01 -14.36
N VAL A 173 -8.06 2.34 -14.19
CA VAL A 173 -8.55 3.69 -14.39
C VAL A 173 -7.76 4.67 -13.52
N GLY A 174 -7.21 5.70 -14.16
CA GLY A 174 -6.43 6.74 -13.49
C GLY A 174 -4.92 6.51 -13.48
N THR A 175 -4.40 5.31 -13.78
CA THR A 175 -2.96 5.13 -13.94
C THR A 175 -2.49 5.77 -15.24
N LYS A 176 -1.34 6.45 -15.16
CA LYS A 176 -0.74 7.14 -16.30
C LYS A 176 0.48 6.38 -16.82
N ILE A 177 0.81 6.61 -18.08
CA ILE A 177 2.11 6.24 -18.59
C ILE A 177 3.12 7.18 -17.95
N LEU A 178 4.00 6.63 -17.11
CA LEU A 178 5.08 7.39 -16.52
C LEU A 178 6.16 7.68 -17.58
N ASN A 179 6.80 8.83 -17.43
CA ASN A 179 7.90 9.21 -18.30
C ASN A 179 9.02 8.17 -18.21
N GLU A 180 9.52 7.69 -19.35
CA GLU A 180 10.58 6.67 -19.41
C GLU A 180 11.84 7.14 -18.65
N ALA A 181 12.21 8.42 -18.77
CA ALA A 181 13.34 8.98 -18.05
C ALA A 181 13.13 8.99 -16.53
N PHE A 182 11.88 9.03 -16.05
CA PHE A 182 11.55 8.88 -14.63
C PHE A 182 11.72 7.43 -14.18
N LEU A 183 11.26 6.46 -14.99
CA LEU A 183 11.37 5.03 -14.72
C LEU A 183 12.81 4.53 -14.75
N ASP A 184 13.64 5.03 -15.65
CA ASP A 184 15.06 4.63 -15.80
C ASP A 184 15.93 4.98 -14.57
N ARG A 185 15.43 5.84 -13.68
CA ARG A 185 16.11 6.20 -12.42
C ARG A 185 15.94 5.18 -11.30
N TYR A 186 15.07 4.18 -11.48
CA TYR A 186 14.90 3.12 -10.48
C TYR A 186 15.97 2.04 -10.66
N ASN A 187 16.84 1.90 -9.67
CA ASN A 187 17.91 0.89 -9.68
C ASN A 187 17.37 -0.54 -9.70
N PHE A 188 16.23 -0.75 -9.03
CA PHE A 188 15.60 -2.06 -8.90
C PHE A 188 14.10 -1.95 -9.18
N THR A 189 13.59 -2.86 -10.01
CA THR A 189 12.16 -3.08 -10.20
C THR A 189 11.81 -4.46 -9.68
N ILE A 190 10.83 -4.52 -8.79
CA ILE A 190 10.42 -5.73 -8.09
C ILE A 190 8.93 -5.92 -8.33
N GLU A 191 8.55 -7.11 -8.75
CA GLU A 191 7.14 -7.50 -8.87
C GLU A 191 6.69 -8.23 -7.60
N GLN A 192 5.64 -7.71 -6.96
CA GLN A 192 5.03 -8.31 -5.79
C GLN A 192 3.69 -8.92 -6.21
N GLU A 193 3.61 -10.23 -6.20
CA GLU A 193 2.39 -10.99 -6.45
C GLU A 193 1.51 -11.07 -5.20
N TYR A 194 0.42 -11.82 -5.25
CA TYR A 194 -0.31 -12.22 -4.04
C TYR A 194 0.45 -13.31 -3.29
N PRO A 195 0.23 -13.45 -1.96
CA PRO A 195 0.91 -14.46 -1.18
C PRO A 195 0.61 -15.88 -1.70
N PRO A 196 1.58 -16.81 -1.67
CA PRO A 196 1.29 -18.22 -1.87
C PRO A 196 0.22 -18.70 -0.90
N ARG A 197 -0.66 -19.61 -1.34
CA ARG A 197 -1.84 -20.08 -0.59
C ARG A 197 -1.55 -20.37 0.90
N ALA A 198 -0.51 -21.15 1.20
CA ALA A 198 -0.17 -21.50 2.57
C ALA A 198 0.24 -20.27 3.41
N THR A 199 0.85 -19.26 2.77
CA THR A 199 1.22 -18.01 3.43
C THR A 199 0.01 -17.13 3.65
N GLU A 200 -0.87 -17.02 2.66
CA GLU A 200 -2.10 -16.22 2.77
C GLU A 200 -3.04 -16.79 3.82
N GLU A 201 -3.18 -18.12 3.88
CA GLU A 201 -3.93 -18.79 4.92
C GLU A 201 -3.40 -18.47 6.32
N ARG A 202 -2.07 -18.46 6.50
CA ARG A 202 -1.43 -18.04 7.74
C ARG A 202 -1.72 -16.57 8.09
N ILE A 203 -1.74 -15.69 7.08
CA ILE A 203 -2.10 -14.28 7.27
C ILE A 203 -3.55 -14.19 7.77
N VAL A 204 -4.49 -14.83 7.05
CA VAL A 204 -5.92 -14.80 7.41
C VAL A 204 -6.15 -15.37 8.82
N LYS A 205 -5.52 -16.51 9.17
CA LYS A 205 -5.62 -17.12 10.50
C LYS A 205 -5.16 -16.17 11.61
N LYS A 206 -4.04 -15.47 11.43
CA LYS A 206 -3.56 -14.50 12.41
C LYS A 206 -4.55 -13.35 12.65
N TYR A 207 -5.20 -12.87 11.59
CA TYR A 207 -6.24 -11.86 11.73
C TYR A 207 -7.51 -12.44 12.38
N MET A 208 -7.88 -13.69 12.09
CA MET A 208 -8.95 -14.39 12.80
C MET A 208 -8.66 -14.50 14.30
N GLU A 209 -7.44 -14.90 14.68
CA GLU A 209 -7.00 -14.98 16.08
C GLU A 209 -7.08 -13.61 16.77
N SER A 210 -6.56 -12.54 16.14
CA SER A 210 -6.57 -11.19 16.73
C SER A 210 -7.97 -10.61 16.89
N MET A 211 -8.93 -11.07 16.09
CA MET A 211 -10.35 -10.64 16.12
C MET A 211 -11.26 -11.63 16.84
N ASN A 212 -10.71 -12.68 17.48
CA ASN A 212 -11.45 -13.74 18.16
C ASN A 212 -12.49 -14.46 17.29
N VAL A 213 -12.19 -14.59 15.98
CA VAL A 213 -13.02 -15.37 15.05
C VAL A 213 -12.59 -16.83 15.12
N GLN A 214 -13.48 -17.68 15.65
CA GLN A 214 -13.25 -19.13 15.76
C GLN A 214 -14.14 -19.84 14.75
N ASP A 215 -13.55 -20.21 13.62
CA ASP A 215 -14.22 -20.95 12.56
C ASP A 215 -13.21 -21.84 11.86
N GLU A 216 -13.27 -23.13 12.10
CA GLU A 216 -12.36 -24.09 11.50
C GLU A 216 -12.58 -24.21 10.00
N GLY A 217 -11.50 -24.08 9.23
CA GLY A 217 -11.56 -24.15 7.77
C GLY A 217 -11.94 -22.85 7.06
N PHE A 218 -12.41 -21.81 7.77
CA PHE A 218 -12.83 -20.57 7.12
C PHE A 218 -11.69 -19.89 6.35
N ALA A 219 -10.49 -19.82 6.96
CA ALA A 219 -9.31 -19.27 6.28
C ALA A 219 -8.95 -20.02 4.99
N ASP A 220 -8.95 -21.35 5.02
CA ASP A 220 -8.67 -22.17 3.83
C ASP A 220 -9.71 -21.93 2.73
N LYS A 221 -11.00 -21.91 3.09
CA LYS A 221 -12.09 -21.66 2.13
C LYS A 221 -11.97 -20.28 1.47
N LEU A 222 -11.70 -19.23 2.27
CA LEU A 222 -11.49 -17.87 1.76
C LEU A 222 -10.31 -17.81 0.80
N VAL A 223 -9.19 -18.41 1.16
CA VAL A 223 -7.97 -18.36 0.35
C VAL A 223 -8.14 -19.17 -0.94
N ARG A 224 -8.78 -20.37 -0.86
CA ARG A 224 -9.12 -21.16 -2.07
C ARG A 224 -10.02 -20.38 -3.01
N TRP A 225 -11.04 -19.74 -2.49
CA TRP A 225 -11.95 -18.91 -3.25
C TRP A 225 -11.22 -17.78 -3.98
N ALA A 226 -10.37 -17.04 -3.27
CA ALA A 226 -9.59 -15.96 -3.85
C ALA A 226 -8.60 -16.48 -4.92
N ASP A 227 -7.97 -17.63 -4.69
CA ASP A 227 -7.02 -18.25 -5.64
C ASP A 227 -7.72 -18.63 -6.96
N ILE A 228 -8.92 -19.21 -6.91
CA ILE A 228 -9.71 -19.54 -8.09
C ILE A 228 -10.06 -18.27 -8.89
N ILE A 229 -10.54 -17.21 -8.20
CA ILE A 229 -10.90 -15.94 -8.86
C ILE A 229 -9.68 -15.30 -9.51
N ARG A 230 -8.54 -15.29 -8.82
CA ARG A 230 -7.29 -14.72 -9.34
C ARG A 230 -6.79 -15.50 -10.56
N LYS A 231 -6.90 -16.83 -10.59
CA LYS A 231 -6.58 -17.63 -11.77
C LYS A 231 -7.46 -17.25 -12.95
N SER A 232 -8.77 -17.17 -12.73
CA SER A 232 -9.71 -16.72 -13.77
C SER A 232 -9.42 -15.32 -14.26
N PHE A 233 -8.96 -14.41 -13.38
CA PHE A 233 -8.52 -13.08 -13.74
C PHE A 233 -7.27 -13.10 -14.64
N TYR A 234 -6.24 -13.87 -14.29
CA TYR A 234 -5.04 -13.99 -15.12
C TYR A 234 -5.31 -14.66 -16.47
N GLU A 235 -6.30 -15.54 -16.54
CA GLU A 235 -6.78 -16.15 -17.78
C GLU A 235 -7.69 -15.22 -18.61
N GLY A 236 -8.03 -14.04 -18.07
CA GLY A 236 -8.88 -13.06 -18.74
C GLY A 236 -10.38 -13.38 -18.73
N ALA A 237 -10.79 -14.35 -17.90
CA ALA A 237 -12.21 -14.75 -17.80
C ALA A 237 -13.03 -13.81 -16.89
N VAL A 238 -12.40 -13.07 -16.00
CA VAL A 238 -13.01 -12.05 -15.14
C VAL A 238 -12.11 -10.83 -15.05
N ASP A 239 -12.71 -9.67 -14.79
CA ASP A 239 -11.99 -8.39 -14.72
C ASP A 239 -11.65 -7.95 -13.29
N ASP A 240 -12.22 -8.60 -12.30
CA ASP A 240 -12.05 -8.28 -10.89
C ASP A 240 -11.30 -9.39 -10.12
N VAL A 241 -10.69 -8.97 -8.99
CA VAL A 241 -9.97 -9.89 -8.11
C VAL A 241 -10.40 -9.73 -6.65
N ILE A 242 -10.27 -10.82 -5.91
CA ILE A 242 -10.34 -10.80 -4.44
C ILE A 242 -8.91 -10.68 -3.90
N SER A 243 -8.57 -9.50 -3.36
CA SER A 243 -7.25 -9.22 -2.80
C SER A 243 -7.11 -9.80 -1.38
N THR A 244 -5.87 -9.97 -0.91
CA THR A 244 -5.58 -10.34 0.49
C THR A 244 -6.21 -9.36 1.48
N ARG A 245 -6.19 -8.06 1.18
CA ARG A 245 -6.89 -7.04 1.97
C ARG A 245 -8.38 -7.36 2.10
N ARG A 246 -9.03 -7.79 1.01
CA ARG A 246 -10.45 -8.15 1.01
C ARG A 246 -10.74 -9.35 1.88
N LEU A 247 -9.85 -10.34 1.93
CA LEU A 247 -9.99 -11.49 2.83
C LEU A 247 -9.95 -11.06 4.30
N ILE A 248 -9.05 -10.14 4.65
CA ILE A 248 -8.97 -9.57 5.99
C ILE A 248 -10.23 -8.75 6.32
N ASP A 249 -10.75 -7.97 5.37
CA ASP A 249 -12.01 -7.22 5.54
C ASP A 249 -13.21 -8.15 5.80
N ILE A 250 -13.25 -9.32 5.14
CA ILE A 250 -14.28 -10.34 5.39
C ILE A 250 -14.17 -10.91 6.81
N VAL A 251 -12.96 -11.23 7.26
CA VAL A 251 -12.73 -11.69 8.65
C VAL A 251 -13.20 -10.62 9.64
N LYS A 252 -12.88 -9.36 9.39
CA LYS A 252 -13.34 -8.24 10.22
C LYS A 252 -14.86 -8.10 10.20
N GLY A 253 -15.47 -8.22 9.03
CA GLY A 253 -16.93 -8.21 8.91
C GLY A 253 -17.58 -9.35 9.71
N TYR A 254 -17.01 -10.56 9.60
CA TYR A 254 -17.50 -11.71 10.37
C TYR A 254 -17.37 -11.49 11.87
N SER A 255 -16.27 -10.95 12.34
CA SER A 255 -16.09 -10.60 13.77
C SER A 255 -17.13 -9.56 14.28
N ILE A 256 -17.57 -8.64 13.41
CA ILE A 256 -18.54 -7.59 13.77
C ILE A 256 -19.99 -8.13 13.75
N PHE A 257 -20.34 -8.87 12.70
CA PHE A 257 -21.74 -9.25 12.45
C PHE A 257 -22.10 -10.66 12.95
N GLY A 258 -21.10 -11.49 13.30
CA GLY A 258 -21.33 -12.89 13.68
C GLY A 258 -21.90 -13.76 12.57
N ASN A 259 -21.91 -13.26 11.33
CA ASN A 259 -22.52 -13.92 10.17
C ASN A 259 -21.60 -13.82 8.96
N LYS A 260 -21.13 -14.97 8.45
CA LYS A 260 -20.21 -15.05 7.30
C LYS A 260 -20.85 -14.54 6.01
N GLU A 261 -22.11 -14.86 5.80
CA GLU A 261 -22.85 -14.48 4.60
C GLU A 261 -22.92 -12.97 4.47
N VAL A 262 -23.27 -12.30 5.57
CA VAL A 262 -23.32 -10.83 5.64
C VAL A 262 -21.92 -10.25 5.36
N ALA A 263 -20.88 -10.78 5.98
CA ALA A 263 -19.51 -10.30 5.79
C ALA A 263 -19.05 -10.43 4.33
N ILE A 264 -19.33 -11.56 3.70
CA ILE A 264 -18.97 -11.80 2.29
C ILE A 264 -19.79 -10.90 1.37
N LYS A 265 -21.10 -10.80 1.54
CA LYS A 265 -21.94 -9.93 0.72
C LYS A 265 -21.53 -8.46 0.81
N LEU A 266 -21.22 -7.96 2.00
CA LEU A 266 -20.70 -6.61 2.19
C LEU A 266 -19.35 -6.40 1.50
N ALA A 267 -18.46 -7.38 1.56
CA ALA A 267 -17.18 -7.32 0.87
C ALA A 267 -17.33 -7.33 -0.66
N LEU A 268 -18.36 -7.98 -1.18
CA LEU A 268 -18.65 -8.08 -2.61
C LEU A 268 -19.46 -6.89 -3.15
N ALA A 269 -20.14 -6.11 -2.30
CA ALA A 269 -21.05 -5.03 -2.71
C ALA A 269 -20.38 -3.90 -3.54
N ARG A 270 -19.05 -3.85 -3.62
CA ARG A 270 -18.31 -2.90 -4.47
C ARG A 270 -18.22 -3.32 -5.93
N PHE A 271 -18.45 -4.58 -6.25
CA PHE A 271 -18.39 -5.12 -7.60
C PHE A 271 -19.74 -4.96 -8.31
N ASP A 272 -19.73 -5.03 -9.62
CA ASP A 272 -20.97 -5.10 -10.37
C ASP A 272 -21.82 -6.29 -9.91
N VAL A 273 -23.15 -6.15 -9.99
CA VAL A 273 -24.09 -7.12 -9.43
C VAL A 273 -23.83 -8.54 -9.95
N SER A 274 -23.61 -8.68 -11.27
CA SER A 274 -23.34 -10.00 -11.89
C SER A 274 -22.04 -10.63 -11.41
N VAL A 275 -20.99 -9.81 -11.22
CA VAL A 275 -19.69 -10.25 -10.70
C VAL A 275 -19.83 -10.67 -9.23
N ALA A 276 -20.50 -9.85 -8.42
CA ALA A 276 -20.73 -10.13 -7.01
C ALA A 276 -21.53 -11.43 -6.81
N GLU A 277 -22.59 -11.64 -7.59
CA GLU A 277 -23.38 -12.88 -7.57
C GLU A 277 -22.54 -14.10 -8.00
N GLY A 278 -21.73 -13.97 -9.04
CA GLY A 278 -20.85 -15.03 -9.50
C GLY A 278 -19.82 -15.41 -8.44
N PHE A 279 -19.18 -14.43 -7.81
CA PHE A 279 -18.20 -14.65 -6.73
C PHE A 279 -18.85 -15.24 -5.48
N TYR A 280 -20.03 -14.78 -5.11
CA TYR A 280 -20.80 -15.33 -4.00
C TYR A 280 -21.21 -16.79 -4.25
N THR A 281 -21.72 -17.10 -5.44
CA THR A 281 -22.10 -18.46 -5.85
C THR A 281 -20.90 -19.40 -5.82
N LEU A 282 -19.72 -18.93 -6.25
CA LEU A 282 -18.49 -19.72 -6.17
C LEU A 282 -18.10 -20.01 -4.72
N TYR A 283 -18.21 -19.00 -3.82
CA TYR A 283 -17.91 -19.19 -2.40
C TYR A 283 -18.89 -20.19 -1.76
N SER A 284 -20.19 -20.08 -2.04
CA SER A 284 -21.23 -21.00 -1.49
C SER A 284 -20.99 -22.47 -1.86
N LYS A 285 -20.36 -22.75 -3.00
CA LYS A 285 -19.98 -24.10 -3.40
C LYS A 285 -18.74 -24.63 -2.66
N LEU A 286 -17.95 -23.76 -2.05
CA LEU A 286 -16.77 -24.11 -1.26
C LEU A 286 -17.07 -24.23 0.24
N ASP A 287 -18.17 -23.64 0.69
CA ASP A 287 -18.59 -23.63 2.09
C ASP A 287 -20.03 -24.15 2.23
N ASP A 288 -20.18 -25.48 2.37
CA ASP A 288 -21.48 -26.16 2.52
C ASP A 288 -22.31 -25.64 3.71
N ASN A 289 -21.67 -25.04 4.72
CA ASN A 289 -22.33 -24.47 5.89
C ASN A 289 -23.08 -23.17 5.59
N MET A 290 -22.83 -22.53 4.44
CA MET A 290 -23.57 -21.32 4.01
C MET A 290 -25.02 -21.60 3.63
N VAL A 291 -25.38 -22.86 3.38
CA VAL A 291 -26.75 -23.25 2.98
C VAL A 291 -27.66 -23.47 4.20
N GLN A 292 -27.11 -23.55 5.42
CA GLN A 292 -27.88 -23.89 6.64
C GLN A 292 -28.35 -22.67 7.46
N ASP A 293 -27.81 -21.46 7.22
CA ASP A 293 -28.25 -20.24 7.91
C ASP A 293 -29.36 -19.51 7.14
N GLY A 294 -30.35 -20.22 6.68
CA GLY A 294 -31.63 -19.64 6.26
C GLY A 294 -32.31 -18.95 7.45
N PRO A 295 -33.10 -17.85 7.23
CA PRO A 295 -33.67 -17.07 8.32
C PRO A 295 -34.45 -17.97 9.25
N ALA A 296 -34.12 -17.95 10.54
CA ALA A 296 -34.92 -18.55 11.56
C ALA A 296 -36.33 -17.98 11.40
N GLN A 297 -37.26 -18.82 10.97
CA GLN A 297 -38.68 -18.48 10.94
C GLN A 297 -39.06 -18.12 12.38
N ASN A 298 -39.26 -16.84 12.63
CA ASN A 298 -39.97 -16.40 13.82
C ASN A 298 -41.37 -17.03 13.75
N GLN A 299 -41.53 -18.16 14.43
CA GLN A 299 -42.83 -18.65 14.86
C GLN A 299 -43.12 -17.95 16.18
N ASN A 300 -44.21 -17.21 16.13
CA ASN A 300 -45.02 -16.53 17.14
C ASN A 300 -44.74 -15.04 17.34
#